data_1cfe940957063acb666068e11e846169
#
_entry.id   1cfe940957063acb666068e11e846169
#
_cell.length_a   1.000
_cell.length_b   1.000
_cell.length_c   1.000
_cell.angle_alpha   90.00
_cell.angle_beta   90.00
_cell.angle_gamma   90.00
#
_symmetry.space_group_name_H-M   'P 1'
#
loop_
_entity.id
_entity.type
_entity.pdbx_description
1 polymer ?
#
loop_
_entity_poly.entity_id
_entity_poly.type
_entity_poly.pdbx_seq_one_letter_code
_entity_poly.pdbx_strand_id
1 'polypeptide(L)'
;MDRHDVSETVTAENVAQLHQQDLKIQDQFGCRGLTYWFDGKRKTAFCLIEAPDVESLKKMHDQAHGQVPHSVIEVDPHIVESFLGRIEDPEKAQNNALNIINDPAFRTIMVITLQQLALKQNDDAQFKSSLHQYNNAVLNLLNAYEGTPVKQTERHFLVSFKSVSNAVQAAFDIQLLFKDLRKNINNNNKFLLKIGLSAGVPVTDKKLIFEDTIKLAERMCKIIEGEIIISSEVKELYNSENVNALSEGENRLVLTQADERFLTLLMDYTESAWSNTNLKVDDFSKPVGCSKSQLYRKMILLTGKSPNTFLKEYRLNEALLLLNKNTRNISEIAFETGFSSPSYFSKCFQKRYGHLPSGYLPNKA
;
A
#
# COMPACT_ATOMS: atom_id res chain seq x y z
N MET A 1 -3.12 -8.66 -17.17
CA MET A 1 -3.53 -9.63 -16.12
C MET A 1 -5.02 -9.57 -15.93
N ASP A 2 -5.66 -10.71 -15.89
CA ASP A 2 -7.11 -10.81 -15.75
C ASP A 2 -7.51 -11.59 -14.50
N ARG A 3 -8.82 -11.57 -14.18
CA ARG A 3 -9.43 -12.24 -13.03
C ARG A 3 -10.65 -13.03 -13.44
N HIS A 4 -10.71 -14.27 -12.98
CA HIS A 4 -11.87 -15.15 -13.06
C HIS A 4 -12.35 -15.50 -11.65
N ASP A 5 -13.61 -15.20 -11.34
CA ASP A 5 -14.27 -15.73 -10.15
C ASP A 5 -14.91 -17.06 -10.54
N VAL A 6 -14.50 -18.14 -9.89
CA VAL A 6 -14.89 -19.50 -10.27
C VAL A 6 -15.84 -20.12 -9.25
N SER A 7 -16.60 -21.14 -9.68
CA SER A 7 -17.53 -21.84 -8.80
C SER A 7 -16.82 -22.70 -7.75
N GLU A 8 -17.54 -23.07 -6.68
CA GLU A 8 -17.05 -23.91 -5.59
C GLU A 8 -16.49 -25.26 -6.06
N THR A 9 -16.97 -25.79 -7.18
CA THR A 9 -16.58 -27.08 -7.74
C THR A 9 -15.31 -27.04 -8.57
N VAL A 10 -14.79 -25.85 -8.92
CA VAL A 10 -13.57 -25.72 -9.75
C VAL A 10 -12.33 -26.07 -8.92
N THR A 11 -11.50 -26.93 -9.51
CA THR A 11 -10.24 -27.42 -8.95
C THR A 11 -9.03 -26.83 -9.69
N ALA A 12 -7.83 -27.01 -9.14
CA ALA A 12 -6.59 -26.61 -9.80
C ALA A 12 -6.38 -27.30 -11.15
N GLU A 13 -6.81 -28.58 -11.27
CA GLU A 13 -6.76 -29.31 -12.52
C GLU A 13 -7.67 -28.69 -13.59
N ASN A 14 -8.89 -28.27 -13.21
CA ASN A 14 -9.79 -27.58 -14.13
C ASN A 14 -9.17 -26.30 -14.68
N VAL A 15 -8.59 -25.47 -13.81
CA VAL A 15 -7.92 -24.24 -14.25
C VAL A 15 -6.73 -24.53 -15.14
N ALA A 16 -5.91 -25.55 -14.81
CA ALA A 16 -4.80 -25.97 -15.66
C ALA A 16 -5.27 -26.45 -17.06
N GLN A 17 -6.42 -27.15 -17.14
CA GLN A 17 -7.03 -27.55 -18.40
C GLN A 17 -7.48 -26.36 -19.24
N LEU A 18 -8.13 -25.38 -18.62
CA LEU A 18 -8.56 -24.15 -19.30
C LEU A 18 -7.34 -23.37 -19.82
N HIS A 19 -6.32 -23.18 -19.00
CA HIS A 19 -5.06 -22.55 -19.44
C HIS A 19 -4.42 -23.29 -20.64
N GLN A 20 -4.42 -24.61 -20.65
CA GLN A 20 -3.96 -25.35 -21.82
C GLN A 20 -4.82 -25.14 -23.07
N GLN A 21 -6.12 -24.91 -22.92
CA GLN A 21 -6.99 -24.57 -24.05
C GLN A 21 -6.65 -23.19 -24.62
N ASP A 22 -6.41 -22.21 -23.78
CA ASP A 22 -5.93 -20.89 -24.20
C ASP A 22 -4.63 -20.99 -25.00
N LEU A 23 -3.64 -21.71 -24.48
CA LEU A 23 -2.34 -21.89 -25.14
C LEU A 23 -2.43 -22.55 -26.54
N LYS A 24 -3.47 -23.36 -26.79
CA LYS A 24 -3.65 -24.02 -28.11
C LYS A 24 -4.13 -23.05 -29.19
N ILE A 25 -4.86 -21.99 -28.84
CA ILE A 25 -5.48 -21.08 -29.81
C ILE A 25 -4.96 -19.65 -29.75
N GLN A 26 -4.11 -19.33 -28.78
CA GLN A 26 -3.61 -17.99 -28.49
C GLN A 26 -3.06 -17.23 -29.70
N ASP A 27 -2.34 -17.95 -30.59
CA ASP A 27 -1.73 -17.34 -31.77
C ASP A 27 -2.75 -16.79 -32.77
N GLN A 28 -3.98 -17.34 -32.80
CA GLN A 28 -5.07 -16.88 -33.67
C GLN A 28 -5.57 -15.48 -33.27
N PHE A 29 -5.32 -15.09 -32.01
CA PHE A 29 -5.71 -13.79 -31.43
C PHE A 29 -4.52 -12.87 -31.19
N GLY A 30 -3.30 -13.26 -31.59
CA GLY A 30 -2.08 -12.54 -31.30
C GLY A 30 -1.77 -12.45 -29.78
N CYS A 31 -2.31 -13.38 -29.02
CA CYS A 31 -2.09 -13.47 -27.58
C CYS A 31 -0.97 -14.47 -27.27
N ARG A 32 -0.38 -14.34 -26.07
CA ARG A 32 0.58 -15.27 -25.48
C ARG A 32 0.29 -15.43 -23.99
N GLY A 33 -0.20 -16.59 -23.59
CA GLY A 33 -0.36 -16.96 -22.18
C GLY A 33 1.00 -17.18 -21.53
N LEU A 34 1.25 -16.48 -20.44
CA LEU A 34 2.52 -16.54 -19.70
C LEU A 34 2.43 -17.48 -18.51
N THR A 35 1.44 -17.25 -17.64
CA THR A 35 1.22 -18.08 -16.44
C THR A 35 -0.14 -17.77 -15.81
N TYR A 36 -0.53 -18.60 -14.82
CA TYR A 36 -1.75 -18.39 -14.05
C TYR A 36 -1.52 -18.65 -12.55
N TRP A 37 -2.41 -18.12 -11.72
CA TRP A 37 -2.51 -18.40 -10.28
C TRP A 37 -3.92 -18.86 -9.96
N PHE A 38 -4.05 -19.78 -9.02
CA PHE A 38 -5.33 -20.29 -8.57
C PHE A 38 -5.41 -20.30 -7.04
N ASP A 39 -6.50 -19.77 -6.50
CA ASP A 39 -6.82 -19.81 -5.08
C ASP A 39 -8.10 -20.63 -4.86
N GLY A 40 -7.94 -21.88 -4.48
CA GLY A 40 -9.05 -22.80 -4.22
C GLY A 40 -9.89 -22.42 -3.00
N LYS A 41 -9.34 -21.64 -2.05
CA LYS A 41 -10.08 -21.14 -0.87
C LYS A 41 -10.94 -19.93 -1.23
N ARG A 42 -10.42 -19.00 -2.05
CA ARG A 42 -11.12 -17.77 -2.45
C ARG A 42 -11.87 -17.92 -3.76
N LYS A 43 -11.75 -19.08 -4.41
CA LYS A 43 -12.41 -19.35 -5.70
C LYS A 43 -12.12 -18.29 -6.75
N THR A 44 -10.84 -17.96 -6.90
CA THR A 44 -10.36 -17.00 -7.89
C THR A 44 -9.20 -17.58 -8.67
N ALA A 45 -9.18 -17.31 -9.98
CA ALA A 45 -8.02 -17.54 -10.84
C ALA A 45 -7.59 -16.22 -11.50
N PHE A 46 -6.30 -16.10 -11.76
CA PHE A 46 -5.70 -14.95 -12.42
C PHE A 46 -4.75 -15.44 -13.50
N CYS A 47 -4.87 -14.89 -14.72
CA CYS A 47 -3.98 -15.20 -15.82
C CYS A 47 -3.12 -13.98 -16.18
N LEU A 48 -1.85 -14.22 -16.46
CA LEU A 48 -0.95 -13.24 -17.05
C LEU A 48 -0.80 -13.56 -18.53
N ILE A 49 -1.24 -12.64 -19.38
CA ILE A 49 -1.31 -12.84 -20.82
C ILE A 49 -0.81 -11.57 -21.51
N GLU A 50 0.10 -11.72 -22.48
CA GLU A 50 0.39 -10.67 -23.46
C GLU A 50 -0.71 -10.71 -24.51
N ALA A 51 -1.33 -9.58 -24.80
CA ALA A 51 -2.39 -9.46 -25.79
C ALA A 51 -2.31 -8.09 -26.50
N PRO A 52 -2.74 -7.97 -27.77
CA PRO A 52 -2.78 -6.70 -28.47
C PRO A 52 -3.73 -5.69 -27.79
N ASP A 53 -4.84 -6.19 -27.26
CA ASP A 53 -5.86 -5.43 -26.55
C ASP A 53 -6.75 -6.35 -25.68
N VAL A 54 -7.61 -5.75 -24.85
CA VAL A 54 -8.53 -6.45 -23.96
C VAL A 54 -9.57 -7.26 -24.74
N GLU A 55 -9.97 -6.82 -25.92
CA GLU A 55 -10.98 -7.49 -26.76
C GLU A 55 -10.44 -8.80 -27.30
N SER A 56 -9.22 -8.81 -27.82
CA SER A 56 -8.51 -10.00 -28.31
C SER A 56 -8.35 -11.05 -27.22
N LEU A 57 -7.96 -10.61 -26.01
CA LEU A 57 -7.87 -11.49 -24.83
C LEU A 57 -9.23 -12.13 -24.50
N LYS A 58 -10.31 -11.34 -24.45
CA LYS A 58 -11.65 -11.85 -24.16
C LYS A 58 -12.16 -12.81 -25.21
N LYS A 59 -11.93 -12.52 -26.49
CA LYS A 59 -12.29 -13.43 -27.61
C LYS A 59 -11.53 -14.74 -27.55
N MET A 60 -10.26 -14.72 -27.18
CA MET A 60 -9.46 -15.93 -26.99
C MET A 60 -10.09 -16.81 -25.91
N HIS A 61 -10.37 -16.30 -24.72
CA HIS A 61 -11.01 -17.06 -23.64
C HIS A 61 -12.40 -17.58 -24.03
N ASP A 62 -13.22 -16.74 -24.67
CA ASP A 62 -14.56 -17.13 -25.11
C ASP A 62 -14.49 -18.31 -26.10
N GLN A 63 -13.60 -18.25 -27.09
CA GLN A 63 -13.45 -19.33 -28.08
C GLN A 63 -12.75 -20.55 -27.50
N ALA A 64 -11.82 -20.40 -26.57
CA ALA A 64 -11.11 -21.54 -25.97
C ALA A 64 -12.02 -22.40 -25.09
N HIS A 65 -12.83 -21.75 -24.24
CA HIS A 65 -13.58 -22.44 -23.19
C HIS A 65 -14.82 -21.72 -22.67
N GLY A 66 -15.16 -20.53 -23.21
CA GLY A 66 -16.34 -19.76 -22.85
C GLY A 66 -16.29 -19.05 -21.48
N GLN A 67 -15.16 -19.09 -20.75
CA GLN A 67 -15.01 -18.43 -19.45
C GLN A 67 -14.32 -17.08 -19.62
N VAL A 68 -15.11 -16.04 -19.91
CA VAL A 68 -14.60 -14.67 -20.08
C VAL A 68 -14.22 -14.07 -18.73
N PRO A 69 -13.09 -13.34 -18.62
CA PRO A 69 -12.66 -12.75 -17.37
C PRO A 69 -13.61 -11.66 -16.86
N HIS A 70 -13.79 -11.58 -15.54
CA HIS A 70 -14.61 -10.58 -14.85
C HIS A 70 -13.96 -9.20 -14.87
N SER A 71 -12.63 -9.15 -14.74
CA SER A 71 -11.85 -7.92 -14.74
C SER A 71 -10.51 -8.12 -15.45
N VAL A 72 -10.02 -7.09 -16.13
CA VAL A 72 -8.73 -7.08 -16.82
C VAL A 72 -8.03 -5.77 -16.50
N ILE A 73 -6.74 -5.85 -16.14
CA ILE A 73 -5.88 -4.68 -15.95
C ILE A 73 -4.60 -4.84 -16.78
N GLU A 74 -4.08 -3.72 -17.27
CA GLU A 74 -2.76 -3.68 -17.87
C GLU A 74 -1.70 -3.64 -16.76
N VAL A 75 -0.65 -4.44 -16.90
CA VAL A 75 0.41 -4.57 -15.89
C VAL A 75 1.78 -4.63 -16.54
N ASP A 76 2.80 -4.15 -15.84
CA ASP A 76 4.20 -4.42 -16.16
C ASP A 76 4.58 -5.81 -15.62
N PRO A 77 5.10 -6.74 -16.44
CA PRO A 77 5.50 -8.08 -16.00
C PRO A 77 6.50 -8.06 -14.83
N HIS A 78 7.47 -7.14 -14.80
CA HIS A 78 8.43 -7.03 -13.70
C HIS A 78 7.77 -6.65 -12.37
N ILE A 79 6.72 -5.83 -12.44
CA ILE A 79 5.92 -5.50 -11.25
C ILE A 79 5.13 -6.73 -10.79
N VAL A 80 4.54 -7.50 -11.72
CA VAL A 80 3.88 -8.76 -11.38
C VAL A 80 4.86 -9.73 -10.72
N GLU A 81 6.05 -9.90 -11.28
CA GLU A 81 7.10 -10.75 -10.71
C GLU A 81 7.49 -10.32 -9.29
N SER A 82 7.64 -9.02 -9.06
CA SER A 82 7.97 -8.45 -7.74
C SER A 82 6.90 -8.77 -6.68
N PHE A 83 5.62 -8.81 -7.05
CA PHE A 83 4.53 -9.16 -6.13
C PHE A 83 4.30 -10.66 -6.02
N LEU A 84 4.33 -11.38 -7.15
CA LEU A 84 3.83 -12.75 -7.24
C LEU A 84 4.96 -13.80 -7.40
N GLY A 85 6.19 -13.34 -7.65
CA GLY A 85 7.39 -14.17 -7.66
C GLY A 85 7.66 -14.91 -8.97
N ARG A 86 6.82 -14.74 -10.02
CA ARG A 86 7.03 -15.32 -11.35
C ARG A 86 6.21 -14.62 -12.42
N ILE A 87 6.64 -14.78 -13.67
CA ILE A 87 5.95 -14.30 -14.88
C ILE A 87 5.78 -15.39 -15.93
N GLU A 88 6.31 -16.58 -15.68
CA GLU A 88 6.18 -17.75 -16.55
C GLU A 88 5.73 -18.95 -15.72
N ASP A 89 5.19 -19.95 -16.39
CA ASP A 89 4.83 -21.20 -15.74
C ASP A 89 6.07 -21.84 -15.10
N PRO A 90 5.95 -22.35 -13.86
CA PRO A 90 7.01 -23.13 -13.26
C PRO A 90 7.31 -24.37 -14.10
N GLU A 91 8.56 -24.85 -14.04
CA GLU A 91 8.95 -26.08 -14.74
C GLU A 91 8.00 -27.22 -14.43
N LYS A 92 7.54 -27.86 -15.50
CA LYS A 92 6.63 -28.97 -15.41
C LYS A 92 7.30 -30.19 -14.76
N ALA A 93 6.66 -30.77 -13.75
CA ALA A 93 7.15 -32.00 -13.17
C ALA A 93 7.24 -33.10 -14.26
N GLN A 94 8.38 -33.78 -14.31
CA GLN A 94 8.61 -34.86 -15.27
C GLN A 94 7.47 -35.88 -15.13
N ASN A 95 6.86 -36.28 -16.27
CA ASN A 95 5.74 -37.20 -16.40
C ASN A 95 4.32 -36.65 -16.13
N ASN A 96 4.11 -35.39 -15.96
CA ASN A 96 2.76 -34.83 -15.87
C ASN A 96 2.27 -34.33 -17.23
N ALA A 97 1.10 -34.78 -17.65
CA ALA A 97 0.46 -34.31 -18.89
C ALA A 97 -0.03 -32.86 -18.77
N LEU A 98 -0.38 -32.45 -17.54
CA LEU A 98 -0.94 -31.16 -17.21
C LEU A 98 -0.06 -30.41 -16.20
N ASN A 99 0.23 -29.13 -16.42
CA ASN A 99 0.96 -28.31 -15.47
C ASN A 99 -0.01 -27.70 -14.44
N ILE A 100 -0.21 -28.39 -13.32
CA ILE A 100 -1.14 -27.97 -12.27
C ILE A 100 -0.41 -27.05 -11.30
N ILE A 101 -0.82 -25.76 -11.28
CA ILE A 101 -0.26 -24.75 -10.41
C ILE A 101 -1.27 -24.45 -9.30
N ASN A 102 -0.92 -24.81 -8.06
CA ASN A 102 -1.70 -24.49 -6.86
C ASN A 102 -0.97 -23.42 -6.05
N ASP A 103 -0.93 -22.22 -6.59
CA ASP A 103 -0.25 -21.04 -6.01
C ASP A 103 -1.24 -19.88 -6.04
N PRO A 104 -1.73 -19.41 -4.89
CA PRO A 104 -2.67 -18.28 -4.84
C PRO A 104 -1.97 -16.96 -5.19
N ALA A 105 -2.67 -16.08 -5.89
CA ALA A 105 -2.20 -14.72 -6.15
C ALA A 105 -2.44 -13.75 -4.97
N PHE A 106 -3.11 -14.21 -3.93
CA PHE A 106 -3.36 -13.42 -2.73
C PHE A 106 -2.06 -13.10 -2.00
N ARG A 107 -1.88 -11.84 -1.57
CA ARG A 107 -0.67 -11.38 -0.85
C ARG A 107 -1.03 -10.55 0.37
N THR A 108 -0.17 -10.62 1.37
CA THR A 108 -0.09 -9.60 2.42
C THR A 108 0.90 -8.54 2.00
N ILE A 109 0.44 -7.31 1.94
CA ILE A 109 1.23 -6.14 1.57
C ILE A 109 1.63 -5.39 2.82
N MET A 110 2.93 -5.17 2.99
CA MET A 110 3.49 -4.36 4.06
C MET A 110 4.06 -3.07 3.49
N VAL A 111 3.65 -1.95 4.08
CA VAL A 111 4.25 -0.65 3.86
C VAL A 111 5.03 -0.25 5.11
N ILE A 112 6.31 0.06 4.96
CA ILE A 112 7.18 0.56 6.03
C ILE A 112 7.57 1.98 5.69
N THR A 113 7.36 2.92 6.62
CA THR A 113 7.73 4.33 6.42
C THR A 113 8.44 4.87 7.65
N LEU A 114 9.57 5.52 7.44
CA LEU A 114 10.24 6.34 8.45
C LEU A 114 9.86 7.80 8.25
N GLN A 115 8.91 8.27 9.05
CA GLN A 115 8.42 9.64 9.00
C GLN A 115 9.30 10.56 9.83
N GLN A 116 9.88 11.60 9.23
CA GLN A 116 10.65 12.62 9.93
C GLN A 116 9.72 13.68 10.54
N LEU A 117 9.84 13.94 11.84
CA LEU A 117 9.00 14.88 12.55
C LEU A 117 9.54 16.32 12.55
N ALA A 118 10.84 16.49 12.40
CA ALA A 118 11.50 17.79 12.38
C ALA A 118 12.40 17.92 11.17
N LEU A 119 12.30 19.05 10.48
CA LEU A 119 13.01 19.32 9.26
C LEU A 119 14.31 20.10 9.55
N LYS A 120 15.14 19.62 10.45
CA LYS A 120 16.51 20.08 10.49
C LYS A 120 17.30 19.38 9.38
N GLN A 121 17.81 20.17 8.46
CA GLN A 121 18.91 19.78 7.57
C GLN A 121 20.17 19.55 8.43
N ASN A 122 20.25 18.44 9.10
CA ASN A 122 21.55 17.96 9.51
C ASN A 122 21.86 16.82 8.54
N ASP A 123 22.69 17.13 7.56
CA ASP A 123 23.52 16.16 6.82
C ASP A 123 24.52 15.54 7.81
N ASP A 124 24.02 14.98 8.89
CA ASP A 124 24.82 14.25 9.85
C ASP A 124 25.22 12.92 9.20
N ALA A 125 26.50 12.82 8.83
CA ALA A 125 27.05 11.61 8.22
C ALA A 125 26.80 10.37 9.11
N GLN A 126 26.78 10.55 10.44
CA GLN A 126 26.44 9.51 11.40
C GLN A 126 24.99 9.05 11.24
N PHE A 127 24.04 9.98 11.04
CA PHE A 127 22.64 9.63 10.80
C PHE A 127 22.47 8.85 9.49
N LYS A 128 23.07 9.31 8.40
CA LYS A 128 23.03 8.60 7.09
C LYS A 128 23.60 7.19 7.21
N SER A 129 24.72 7.03 7.93
CA SER A 129 25.32 5.72 8.20
C SER A 129 24.37 4.83 9.00
N SER A 130 23.78 5.34 10.08
CA SER A 130 22.84 4.58 10.92
C SER A 130 21.58 4.19 10.16
N LEU A 131 21.05 5.07 9.30
CA LEU A 131 19.90 4.79 8.45
C LEU A 131 20.23 3.70 7.41
N HIS A 132 21.42 3.75 6.82
CA HIS A 132 21.88 2.73 5.89
C HIS A 132 22.01 1.35 6.57
N GLN A 133 22.61 1.30 7.76
CA GLN A 133 22.70 0.07 8.56
C GLN A 133 21.31 -0.48 8.91
N TYR A 134 20.38 0.38 9.32
CA TYR A 134 19.00 0.00 9.60
C TYR A 134 18.33 -0.59 8.35
N ASN A 135 18.43 0.08 7.20
CA ASN A 135 17.85 -0.40 5.96
C ASN A 135 18.38 -1.77 5.55
N ASN A 136 19.69 -2.00 5.69
CA ASN A 136 20.29 -3.30 5.41
C ASN A 136 19.79 -4.39 6.38
N ALA A 137 19.64 -4.05 7.67
CA ALA A 137 19.07 -4.98 8.64
C ALA A 137 17.58 -5.28 8.35
N VAL A 138 16.80 -4.29 7.94
CA VAL A 138 15.41 -4.48 7.48
C VAL A 138 15.38 -5.44 6.28
N LEU A 139 16.21 -5.23 5.26
CA LEU A 139 16.27 -6.11 4.09
C LEU A 139 16.62 -7.55 4.46
N ASN A 140 17.56 -7.75 5.36
CA ASN A 140 17.94 -9.09 5.85
C ASN A 140 16.77 -9.77 6.58
N LEU A 141 16.02 -9.02 7.41
CA LEU A 141 14.81 -9.54 8.05
C LEU A 141 13.71 -9.87 7.04
N LEU A 142 13.45 -8.97 6.09
CA LEU A 142 12.45 -9.22 5.04
C LEU A 142 12.79 -10.51 4.29
N ASN A 143 14.06 -10.70 3.92
CA ASN A 143 14.50 -11.91 3.24
C ASN A 143 14.34 -13.17 4.12
N ALA A 144 14.68 -13.09 5.41
CA ALA A 144 14.52 -14.20 6.36
C ALA A 144 13.05 -14.62 6.54
N TYR A 145 12.10 -13.69 6.38
CA TYR A 145 10.66 -13.93 6.41
C TYR A 145 10.03 -14.08 5.02
N GLU A 146 10.82 -14.32 3.97
CA GLU A 146 10.35 -14.51 2.59
C GLU A 146 9.55 -13.32 2.05
N GLY A 147 9.82 -12.12 2.54
CA GLY A 147 9.22 -10.88 2.06
C GLY A 147 9.98 -10.34 0.84
N THR A 148 9.27 -10.09 -0.24
CA THR A 148 9.84 -9.56 -1.47
C THR A 148 9.65 -8.03 -1.54
N PRO A 149 10.73 -7.22 -1.49
CA PRO A 149 10.63 -5.79 -1.70
C PRO A 149 10.22 -5.47 -3.14
N VAL A 150 9.04 -4.82 -3.30
CA VAL A 150 8.52 -4.38 -4.60
C VAL A 150 9.02 -2.98 -4.95
N LYS A 151 9.08 -2.12 -3.94
CA LYS A 151 9.59 -0.76 -4.07
C LYS A 151 10.35 -0.36 -2.80
N GLN A 152 11.49 0.28 -3.00
CA GLN A 152 12.34 0.72 -1.89
C GLN A 152 12.89 2.11 -2.14
N THR A 153 12.90 2.91 -1.08
CA THR A 153 13.68 4.15 -0.96
C THR A 153 14.38 4.16 0.40
N GLU A 154 15.16 5.20 0.70
CA GLU A 154 15.83 5.32 2.00
C GLU A 154 14.89 5.26 3.22
N ARG A 155 13.61 5.62 3.04
CA ARG A 155 12.64 5.76 4.14
C ARG A 155 11.30 5.07 3.90
N HIS A 156 11.19 4.34 2.82
CA HIS A 156 9.94 3.70 2.44
C HIS A 156 10.20 2.36 1.76
N PHE A 157 9.48 1.33 2.23
CA PHE A 157 9.47 0.01 1.61
C PHE A 157 8.03 -0.39 1.34
N LEU A 158 7.81 -0.95 0.16
CA LEU A 158 6.61 -1.70 -0.22
C LEU A 158 7.02 -3.14 -0.39
N VAL A 159 6.44 -4.04 0.38
CA VAL A 159 6.86 -5.45 0.46
C VAL A 159 5.66 -6.37 0.27
N SER A 160 5.85 -7.43 -0.50
CA SER A 160 4.87 -8.48 -0.75
C SER A 160 5.24 -9.75 0.02
N PHE A 161 4.26 -10.39 0.69
CA PHE A 161 4.42 -11.65 1.39
C PHE A 161 3.36 -12.65 0.95
N LYS A 162 3.76 -13.92 0.78
CA LYS A 162 2.82 -15.04 0.63
C LYS A 162 2.19 -15.44 1.97
N SER A 163 2.99 -15.48 3.03
CA SER A 163 2.57 -15.85 4.39
C SER A 163 2.19 -14.63 5.21
N VAL A 164 0.97 -14.62 5.73
CA VAL A 164 0.51 -13.58 6.66
C VAL A 164 1.29 -13.63 7.98
N SER A 165 1.61 -14.83 8.45
CA SER A 165 2.36 -15.05 9.69
C SER A 165 3.77 -14.47 9.59
N ASN A 166 4.46 -14.69 8.46
CA ASN A 166 5.77 -14.11 8.18
C ASN A 166 5.72 -12.58 8.12
N ALA A 167 4.71 -12.01 7.46
CA ALA A 167 4.54 -10.56 7.37
C ALA A 167 4.35 -9.91 8.76
N VAL A 168 3.51 -10.50 9.60
CA VAL A 168 3.26 -9.98 10.96
C VAL A 168 4.50 -10.10 11.82
N GLN A 169 5.20 -11.23 11.77
CA GLN A 169 6.43 -11.43 12.57
C GLN A 169 7.55 -10.49 12.11
N ALA A 170 7.73 -10.33 10.80
CA ALA A 170 8.67 -9.35 10.24
C ALA A 170 8.38 -7.93 10.73
N ALA A 171 7.10 -7.52 10.79
CA ALA A 171 6.72 -6.21 11.31
C ALA A 171 7.13 -6.01 12.78
N PHE A 172 6.99 -7.05 13.61
CA PHE A 172 7.39 -7.00 15.02
C PHE A 172 8.90 -6.87 15.18
N ASP A 173 9.67 -7.63 14.42
CA ASP A 173 11.12 -7.59 14.48
C ASP A 173 11.70 -6.30 13.92
N ILE A 174 11.08 -5.73 12.86
CA ILE A 174 11.42 -4.40 12.34
C ILE A 174 11.13 -3.31 13.39
N GLN A 175 10.05 -3.42 14.16
CA GLN A 175 9.76 -2.51 15.28
C GLN A 175 10.87 -2.58 16.35
N LEU A 176 11.35 -3.78 16.67
CA LEU A 176 12.46 -3.96 17.63
C LEU A 176 13.76 -3.34 17.10
N LEU A 177 14.12 -3.58 15.84
CA LEU A 177 15.26 -2.92 15.20
C LEU A 177 15.19 -1.39 15.26
N PHE A 178 14.00 -0.84 15.04
CA PHE A 178 13.81 0.61 15.11
C PHE A 178 14.00 1.17 16.52
N LYS A 179 13.61 0.43 17.56
CA LYS A 179 13.88 0.81 18.95
C LYS A 179 15.37 0.93 19.22
N ASP A 180 16.18 0.03 18.67
CA ASP A 180 17.64 0.07 18.80
C ASP A 180 18.29 1.19 17.97
N LEU A 181 17.80 1.43 16.76
CA LEU A 181 18.19 2.60 15.96
C LEU A 181 17.99 3.91 16.74
N ARG A 182 16.82 4.06 17.39
CA ARG A 182 16.50 5.27 18.18
C ARG A 182 17.43 5.51 19.36
N LYS A 183 18.00 4.47 19.97
CA LYS A 183 18.98 4.60 21.06
C LYS A 183 20.31 5.19 20.56
N ASN A 184 20.67 4.91 19.30
CA ASN A 184 21.95 5.27 18.69
C ASN A 184 21.91 6.63 17.98
N ILE A 185 20.73 7.20 17.76
CA ILE A 185 20.55 8.50 17.10
C ILE A 185 20.37 9.59 18.17
N ASN A 186 21.18 10.65 18.10
CA ASN A 186 21.04 11.82 18.96
C ASN A 186 19.60 12.36 18.93
N ASN A 187 19.07 12.74 20.09
CA ASN A 187 17.69 13.16 20.38
C ASN A 187 17.09 14.27 19.48
N ASN A 188 17.89 14.89 18.63
CA ASN A 188 17.47 15.98 17.74
C ASN A 188 16.77 15.51 16.44
N ASN A 189 16.91 14.26 16.05
CA ASN A 189 16.28 13.68 14.86
C ASN A 189 15.12 12.76 15.27
N LYS A 190 13.94 13.34 15.42
CA LYS A 190 12.74 12.55 15.74
C LYS A 190 12.21 11.88 14.49
N PHE A 191 12.35 10.58 14.42
CA PHE A 191 11.70 9.73 13.42
C PHE A 191 10.59 8.90 14.07
N LEU A 192 9.53 8.67 13.32
CA LEU A 192 8.48 7.71 13.65
C LEU A 192 8.51 6.57 12.66
N LEU A 193 8.55 5.35 13.18
CA LEU A 193 8.27 4.16 12.37
C LEU A 193 6.76 4.03 12.19
N LYS A 194 6.36 3.73 10.97
CA LYS A 194 4.99 3.35 10.60
C LYS A 194 5.06 2.10 9.74
N ILE A 195 4.33 1.07 10.13
CA ILE A 195 4.17 -0.18 9.39
C ILE A 195 2.68 -0.41 9.21
N GLY A 196 2.22 -0.50 7.96
CA GLY A 196 0.85 -0.83 7.60
C GLY A 196 0.80 -2.22 6.96
N LEU A 197 -0.04 -3.10 7.48
CA LEU A 197 -0.27 -4.44 6.96
C LEU A 197 -1.69 -4.59 6.44
N SER A 198 -1.82 -4.84 5.14
CA SER A 198 -3.09 -5.09 4.46
C SER A 198 -2.96 -6.33 3.58
N ALA A 199 -4.06 -6.99 3.25
CA ALA A 199 -4.01 -8.19 2.42
C ALA A 199 -5.11 -8.17 1.34
N GLY A 200 -4.84 -8.78 0.19
CA GLY A 200 -5.80 -8.77 -0.91
C GLY A 200 -5.32 -9.48 -2.16
N VAL A 201 -6.11 -9.34 -3.23
CA VAL A 201 -5.88 -9.94 -4.55
C VAL A 201 -5.31 -8.91 -5.54
N PRO A 202 -4.58 -9.35 -6.58
CA PRO A 202 -3.90 -8.46 -7.51
C PRO A 202 -4.84 -7.65 -8.40
N VAL A 203 -5.98 -8.22 -8.81
CA VAL A 203 -6.92 -7.60 -9.74
C VAL A 203 -8.27 -7.40 -9.07
N THR A 204 -8.73 -6.16 -9.04
CA THR A 204 -10.06 -5.75 -8.57
C THR A 204 -10.76 -4.94 -9.67
N ASP A 205 -11.69 -4.05 -9.31
CA ASP A 205 -12.29 -3.05 -10.20
C ASP A 205 -11.37 -1.83 -10.44
N LYS A 206 -10.18 -1.81 -9.81
CA LYS A 206 -9.18 -0.75 -9.98
C LYS A 206 -8.26 -1.03 -11.17
N LYS A 207 -7.47 -0.02 -11.51
CA LYS A 207 -6.59 -0.06 -12.68
C LYS A 207 -5.20 -0.61 -12.42
N LEU A 208 -4.73 -0.57 -11.16
CA LEU A 208 -3.39 -0.98 -10.80
C LEU A 208 -3.42 -2.29 -9.98
N ILE A 209 -2.36 -3.07 -10.13
CA ILE A 209 -2.18 -4.32 -9.38
C ILE A 209 -2.12 -4.03 -7.87
N PHE A 210 -2.90 -4.76 -7.07
CA PHE A 210 -3.04 -4.58 -5.62
C PHE A 210 -3.42 -3.16 -5.17
N GLU A 211 -4.06 -2.35 -6.03
CA GLU A 211 -4.29 -0.92 -5.78
C GLU A 211 -4.98 -0.65 -4.44
N ASP A 212 -6.09 -1.34 -4.17
CA ASP A 212 -6.84 -1.13 -2.92
C ASP A 212 -6.04 -1.55 -1.69
N THR A 213 -5.32 -2.67 -1.80
CA THR A 213 -4.49 -3.22 -0.72
C THR A 213 -3.32 -2.29 -0.39
N ILE A 214 -2.62 -1.80 -1.41
CA ILE A 214 -1.51 -0.85 -1.25
C ILE A 214 -2.01 0.47 -0.66
N LYS A 215 -3.08 1.04 -1.22
CA LYS A 215 -3.67 2.30 -0.75
C LYS A 215 -4.09 2.21 0.72
N LEU A 216 -4.69 1.09 1.13
CA LEU A 216 -5.07 0.90 2.54
C LEU A 216 -3.84 0.91 3.44
N ALA A 217 -2.79 0.13 3.12
CA ALA A 217 -1.56 0.08 3.91
C ALA A 217 -0.84 1.45 3.97
N GLU A 218 -0.75 2.17 2.85
CA GLU A 218 -0.17 3.51 2.80
C GLU A 218 -0.97 4.52 3.64
N ARG A 219 -2.31 4.50 3.55
CA ARG A 219 -3.19 5.37 4.32
C ARG A 219 -3.11 5.09 5.82
N MET A 220 -3.01 3.82 6.21
CA MET A 220 -2.75 3.43 7.60
C MET A 220 -1.46 4.07 8.10
N CYS A 221 -0.35 3.96 7.36
CA CYS A 221 0.92 4.59 7.72
C CYS A 221 0.82 6.13 7.77
N LYS A 222 0.07 6.74 6.86
CA LYS A 222 0.02 8.21 6.72
C LYS A 222 -0.75 8.89 7.85
N ILE A 223 -1.83 8.28 8.34
CA ILE A 223 -2.76 9.01 9.22
C ILE A 223 -3.15 8.32 10.52
N ILE A 224 -3.00 7.00 10.64
CA ILE A 224 -3.36 6.30 11.88
C ILE A 224 -2.27 6.47 12.93
N GLU A 225 -2.67 6.65 14.19
CA GLU A 225 -1.75 6.68 15.32
C GLU A 225 -1.32 5.26 15.69
N GLY A 226 -0.01 5.06 15.94
CA GLY A 226 0.59 3.75 16.20
C GLY A 226 1.82 3.49 15.33
N GLU A 227 2.64 2.52 15.72
CA GLU A 227 3.81 2.11 14.92
C GLU A 227 3.44 0.99 13.95
N ILE A 228 2.65 0.00 14.38
CA ILE A 228 2.18 -1.10 13.54
C ILE A 228 0.65 -1.03 13.46
N ILE A 229 0.13 -0.95 12.25
CA ILE A 229 -1.30 -0.90 11.96
C ILE A 229 -1.66 -2.11 11.08
N ILE A 230 -2.63 -2.88 11.51
CA ILE A 230 -3.00 -4.16 10.92
C ILE A 230 -4.46 -4.10 10.47
N SER A 231 -4.74 -4.47 9.22
CA SER A 231 -6.10 -4.58 8.71
C SER A 231 -6.87 -5.76 9.32
N SER A 232 -8.19 -5.70 9.26
CA SER A 232 -9.09 -6.76 9.74
C SER A 232 -8.81 -8.09 9.04
N GLU A 233 -8.62 -8.07 7.73
CA GLU A 233 -8.30 -9.25 6.91
C GLU A 233 -6.99 -9.92 7.37
N VAL A 234 -5.93 -9.14 7.57
CA VAL A 234 -4.64 -9.65 8.09
C VAL A 234 -4.80 -10.25 9.47
N LYS A 235 -5.59 -9.63 10.36
CA LYS A 235 -5.88 -10.17 11.70
C LYS A 235 -6.60 -11.52 11.60
N GLU A 236 -7.66 -11.61 10.81
CA GLU A 236 -8.45 -12.83 10.66
C GLU A 236 -7.60 -13.97 10.10
N LEU A 237 -6.80 -13.72 9.07
CA LEU A 237 -5.90 -14.70 8.48
C LEU A 237 -4.82 -15.15 9.48
N TYR A 238 -4.17 -14.21 10.16
CA TYR A 238 -3.15 -14.53 11.16
C TYR A 238 -3.72 -15.41 12.26
N ASN A 239 -4.91 -15.07 12.80
CA ASN A 239 -5.57 -15.84 13.86
C ASN A 239 -6.03 -17.22 13.38
N SER A 240 -6.33 -17.40 12.09
CA SER A 240 -6.68 -18.72 11.54
C SER A 240 -5.47 -19.65 11.37
N GLU A 241 -4.27 -19.10 11.26
CA GLU A 241 -3.03 -19.86 11.09
C GLU A 241 -2.26 -20.08 12.39
N ASN A 242 -2.54 -19.28 13.43
CA ASN A 242 -1.76 -19.27 14.67
C ASN A 242 -2.62 -19.55 15.89
N VAL A 243 -2.11 -20.38 16.81
CA VAL A 243 -2.78 -20.71 18.07
C VAL A 243 -2.94 -19.49 18.99
N ASN A 244 -1.95 -18.60 18.96
CA ASN A 244 -1.97 -17.36 19.73
C ASN A 244 -2.61 -16.25 18.89
N ALA A 245 -3.77 -15.78 19.30
CA ALA A 245 -4.45 -14.67 18.66
C ALA A 245 -3.58 -13.39 18.65
N LEU A 246 -3.67 -12.63 17.57
CA LEU A 246 -3.02 -11.34 17.48
C LEU A 246 -3.62 -10.40 18.51
N SER A 247 -2.85 -10.05 19.55
CA SER A 247 -3.26 -9.11 20.58
C SER A 247 -2.88 -7.68 20.21
N GLU A 248 -3.73 -6.74 20.61
CA GLU A 248 -3.32 -5.34 20.68
C GLU A 248 -2.16 -5.23 21.69
N GLY A 249 -1.16 -4.47 21.32
CA GLY A 249 0.04 -4.30 22.13
C GLY A 249 0.51 -2.85 22.10
N GLU A 250 1.60 -2.56 22.80
CA GLU A 250 2.19 -1.23 22.84
C GLU A 250 2.50 -0.74 21.40
N ASN A 251 1.90 0.38 21.00
CA ASN A 251 2.02 0.99 19.66
C ASN A 251 1.50 0.14 18.49
N ARG A 252 0.61 -0.83 18.75
CA ARG A 252 -0.02 -1.69 17.74
C ARG A 252 -1.51 -1.44 17.71
N LEU A 253 -2.07 -1.26 16.54
CA LEU A 253 -3.49 -1.06 16.33
C LEU A 253 -4.02 -2.04 15.28
N VAL A 254 -5.10 -2.72 15.61
CA VAL A 254 -5.83 -3.55 14.65
C VAL A 254 -7.12 -2.82 14.28
N LEU A 255 -7.30 -2.58 12.99
CA LEU A 255 -8.50 -1.93 12.47
C LEU A 255 -9.65 -2.93 12.36
N THR A 256 -10.87 -2.44 12.60
CA THR A 256 -12.09 -3.14 12.19
C THR A 256 -12.42 -2.81 10.73
N GLN A 257 -13.25 -3.63 10.07
CA GLN A 257 -13.74 -3.33 8.72
C GLN A 257 -14.47 -1.96 8.66
N ALA A 258 -15.15 -1.59 9.76
CA ALA A 258 -15.79 -0.28 9.86
C ALA A 258 -14.80 0.89 9.93
N ASP A 259 -13.62 0.66 10.53
CA ASP A 259 -12.55 1.66 10.59
C ASP A 259 -11.82 1.79 9.25
N GLU A 260 -11.58 0.68 8.57
CA GLU A 260 -11.01 0.66 7.21
C GLU A 260 -11.92 1.39 6.21
N ARG A 261 -13.23 1.11 6.25
CA ARG A 261 -14.20 1.82 5.43
C ARG A 261 -14.22 3.32 5.74
N PHE A 262 -14.23 3.67 7.03
CA PHE A 262 -14.16 5.07 7.45
C PHE A 262 -12.87 5.74 6.95
N LEU A 263 -11.72 5.09 7.11
CA LEU A 263 -10.41 5.56 6.64
C LEU A 263 -10.41 5.79 5.13
N THR A 264 -10.93 4.83 4.36
CA THR A 264 -11.02 4.91 2.91
C THR A 264 -11.87 6.10 2.47
N LEU A 265 -13.09 6.23 2.97
CA LEU A 265 -13.99 7.35 2.63
C LEU A 265 -13.43 8.72 3.06
N LEU A 266 -12.82 8.79 4.25
CA LEU A 266 -12.15 9.99 4.75
C LEU A 266 -11.03 10.43 3.82
N MET A 267 -10.19 9.48 3.39
CA MET A 267 -9.04 9.79 2.55
C MET A 267 -9.43 10.09 1.11
N ASP A 268 -10.38 9.36 0.53
CA ASP A 268 -10.90 9.64 -0.82
C ASP A 268 -11.44 11.07 -0.90
N TYR A 269 -12.23 11.47 0.10
CA TYR A 269 -12.73 12.83 0.15
C TYR A 269 -11.63 13.86 0.43
N THR A 270 -10.71 13.55 1.33
CA THR A 270 -9.57 14.44 1.61
C THR A 270 -8.75 14.67 0.36
N GLU A 271 -8.35 13.61 -0.34
CA GLU A 271 -7.52 13.65 -1.54
C GLU A 271 -8.19 14.42 -2.70
N SER A 272 -9.52 14.39 -2.78
CA SER A 272 -10.26 15.13 -3.79
C SER A 272 -10.49 16.62 -3.46
N ALA A 273 -10.50 17.00 -2.17
CA ALA A 273 -11.00 18.32 -1.74
C ALA A 273 -10.02 19.16 -0.91
N TRP A 274 -8.88 18.62 -0.49
CA TRP A 274 -7.95 19.26 0.47
C TRP A 274 -7.44 20.63 0.05
N SER A 275 -7.29 20.89 -1.25
CA SER A 275 -6.80 22.16 -1.80
C SER A 275 -7.86 23.27 -1.82
N ASN A 276 -9.14 22.92 -1.64
CA ASN A 276 -10.23 23.90 -1.62
C ASN A 276 -10.14 24.76 -0.33
N THR A 277 -9.86 26.06 -0.48
CA THR A 277 -9.77 27.02 0.63
C THR A 277 -11.06 27.15 1.44
N ASN A 278 -12.22 26.86 0.84
CA ASN A 278 -13.54 26.94 1.47
C ASN A 278 -13.95 25.65 2.18
N LEU A 279 -13.17 24.58 2.06
CA LEU A 279 -13.47 23.28 2.68
C LEU A 279 -13.56 23.42 4.21
N LYS A 280 -14.73 23.07 4.73
CA LYS A 280 -15.01 23.04 6.18
C LYS A 280 -15.03 21.60 6.67
N VAL A 281 -14.75 21.43 7.96
CA VAL A 281 -14.79 20.09 8.61
C VAL A 281 -16.18 19.46 8.49
N ASP A 282 -17.21 20.26 8.51
CA ASP A 282 -18.60 19.79 8.36
C ASP A 282 -18.84 19.08 7.04
N ASP A 283 -18.11 19.45 6.00
CA ASP A 283 -18.24 18.87 4.65
C ASP A 283 -17.79 17.40 4.59
N PHE A 284 -17.00 16.94 5.55
CA PHE A 284 -16.57 15.55 5.65
C PHE A 284 -17.68 14.60 6.11
N SER A 285 -18.65 15.09 6.89
CA SER A 285 -19.68 14.24 7.51
C SER A 285 -20.50 13.46 6.49
N LYS A 286 -20.92 14.11 5.39
CA LYS A 286 -21.74 13.50 4.34
C LYS A 286 -20.99 12.42 3.54
N PRO A 287 -19.80 12.69 2.97
CA PRO A 287 -19.01 11.69 2.24
C PRO A 287 -18.62 10.48 3.09
N VAL A 288 -18.34 10.70 4.38
CA VAL A 288 -17.95 9.63 5.32
C VAL A 288 -19.15 8.89 5.91
N GLY A 289 -20.36 9.41 5.69
CA GLY A 289 -21.62 8.78 6.15
C GLY A 289 -21.80 8.78 7.67
N CYS A 290 -21.33 9.83 8.36
CA CYS A 290 -21.46 9.92 9.82
C CYS A 290 -21.82 11.33 10.29
N SER A 291 -22.36 11.44 11.52
CA SER A 291 -22.59 12.76 12.14
C SER A 291 -21.29 13.47 12.51
N LYS A 292 -21.32 14.79 12.69
CA LYS A 292 -20.15 15.58 13.12
C LYS A 292 -19.52 15.04 14.41
N SER A 293 -20.33 14.64 15.38
CA SER A 293 -19.84 14.09 16.64
C SER A 293 -19.18 12.72 16.46
N GLN A 294 -19.71 11.88 15.58
CA GLN A 294 -19.11 10.59 15.23
C GLN A 294 -17.79 10.78 14.46
N LEU A 295 -17.78 11.69 13.47
CA LEU A 295 -16.57 12.07 12.75
C LEU A 295 -15.47 12.49 13.72
N TYR A 296 -15.77 13.43 14.62
CA TYR A 296 -14.80 13.93 15.60
C TYR A 296 -14.23 12.80 16.46
N ARG A 297 -15.10 11.96 17.07
CA ARG A 297 -14.68 10.84 17.93
C ARG A 297 -13.83 9.83 17.19
N LYS A 298 -14.27 9.42 15.97
CA LYS A 298 -13.51 8.45 15.16
C LYS A 298 -12.15 9.01 14.73
N MET A 299 -12.07 10.26 14.34
CA MET A 299 -10.80 10.87 13.97
C MET A 299 -9.84 10.96 15.16
N ILE A 300 -10.31 11.38 16.33
CA ILE A 300 -9.47 11.37 17.55
C ILE A 300 -8.99 9.97 17.87
N LEU A 301 -9.89 8.97 17.83
CA LEU A 301 -9.56 7.58 18.15
C LEU A 301 -8.48 7.00 17.21
N LEU A 302 -8.66 7.20 15.89
CA LEU A 302 -7.80 6.57 14.89
C LEU A 302 -6.54 7.37 14.59
N THR A 303 -6.62 8.70 14.60
CA THR A 303 -5.53 9.58 14.13
C THR A 303 -4.89 10.40 15.24
N GLY A 304 -5.42 10.37 16.45
CA GLY A 304 -5.01 11.25 17.54
C GLY A 304 -5.33 12.75 17.30
N LYS A 305 -6.09 13.08 16.23
CA LYS A 305 -6.25 14.47 15.76
C LYS A 305 -7.71 14.83 15.56
N SER A 306 -8.02 16.10 15.91
CA SER A 306 -9.30 16.66 15.50
C SER A 306 -9.36 16.83 13.97
N PRO A 307 -10.56 16.85 13.35
CA PRO A 307 -10.70 17.05 11.90
C PRO A 307 -10.02 18.32 11.37
N ASN A 308 -10.09 19.42 12.11
CA ASN A 308 -9.40 20.67 11.76
C ASN A 308 -7.87 20.52 11.79
N THR A 309 -7.35 19.82 12.79
CA THR A 309 -5.92 19.57 12.92
C THR A 309 -5.44 18.63 11.81
N PHE A 310 -6.20 17.59 11.53
CA PHE A 310 -5.93 16.65 10.46
C PHE A 310 -5.85 17.34 9.09
N LEU A 311 -6.87 18.10 8.69
CA LEU A 311 -6.88 18.82 7.41
C LEU A 311 -5.73 19.80 7.30
N LYS A 312 -5.48 20.57 8.38
CA LYS A 312 -4.36 21.51 8.41
C LYS A 312 -3.01 20.82 8.23
N GLU A 313 -2.77 19.70 8.94
CA GLU A 313 -1.52 18.96 8.81
C GLU A 313 -1.39 18.27 7.44
N TYR A 314 -2.48 17.78 6.87
CA TYR A 314 -2.51 17.26 5.51
C TYR A 314 -2.04 18.32 4.51
N ARG A 315 -2.63 19.51 4.55
CA ARG A 315 -2.25 20.66 3.71
C ARG A 315 -0.78 21.06 3.89
N LEU A 316 -0.28 21.05 5.12
CA LEU A 316 1.14 21.37 5.40
C LEU A 316 2.10 20.31 4.84
N ASN A 317 1.72 19.04 4.87
CA ASN A 317 2.52 17.96 4.27
C ASN A 317 2.56 18.11 2.73
N GLU A 318 1.42 18.42 2.10
CA GLU A 318 1.38 18.67 0.64
C GLU A 318 2.19 19.94 0.28
N ALA A 319 2.12 20.99 1.11
CA ALA A 319 2.93 22.19 0.92
C ALA A 319 4.44 21.89 0.98
N LEU A 320 4.86 20.99 1.88
CA LEU A 320 6.25 20.57 1.97
C LEU A 320 6.72 19.86 0.68
N LEU A 321 5.87 19.02 0.09
CA LEU A 321 6.18 18.35 -1.19
C LEU A 321 6.33 19.37 -2.33
N LEU A 322 5.50 20.44 -2.35
CA LEU A 322 5.61 21.52 -3.33
C LEU A 322 6.85 22.38 -3.12
N LEU A 323 7.21 22.68 -1.86
CA LEU A 323 8.44 23.40 -1.52
C LEU A 323 9.69 22.66 -2.00
N ASN A 324 9.73 21.35 -1.82
CA ASN A 324 10.85 20.51 -2.27
C ASN A 324 11.01 20.48 -3.80
N LYS A 325 9.93 20.67 -4.57
CA LYS A 325 9.98 20.78 -6.04
C LYS A 325 10.53 22.14 -6.53
N ASN A 326 10.58 23.15 -5.66
CA ASN A 326 11.16 24.48 -5.90
C ASN A 326 10.68 25.21 -7.18
N THR A 327 9.44 24.99 -7.57
CA THR A 327 8.87 25.57 -8.80
C THR A 327 7.99 26.79 -8.58
N ARG A 328 7.70 27.17 -7.31
CA ARG A 328 6.66 28.15 -6.95
C ARG A 328 7.09 29.03 -5.77
N ASN A 329 6.48 30.22 -5.66
CA ASN A 329 6.68 31.08 -4.51
C ASN A 329 5.80 30.66 -3.32
N ILE A 330 6.13 31.16 -2.13
CA ILE A 330 5.46 30.79 -0.86
C ILE A 330 3.97 31.14 -0.87
N SER A 331 3.60 32.25 -1.49
CA SER A 331 2.20 32.69 -1.55
C SER A 331 1.37 31.79 -2.46
N GLU A 332 1.92 31.40 -3.61
CA GLU A 332 1.31 30.42 -4.51
C GLU A 332 1.11 29.08 -3.81
N ILE A 333 2.14 28.56 -3.14
CA ILE A 333 2.04 27.31 -2.39
C ILE A 333 0.97 27.40 -1.30
N ALA A 334 0.88 28.50 -0.57
CA ALA A 334 -0.14 28.68 0.44
C ALA A 334 -1.56 28.54 -0.14
N PHE A 335 -1.86 29.25 -1.24
CA PHE A 335 -3.18 29.20 -1.86
C PHE A 335 -3.47 27.81 -2.49
N GLU A 336 -2.53 27.22 -3.19
CA GLU A 336 -2.68 25.88 -3.78
C GLU A 336 -2.89 24.79 -2.75
N THR A 337 -2.33 24.98 -1.56
CA THR A 337 -2.51 24.03 -0.46
C THR A 337 -3.72 24.36 0.43
N GLY A 338 -4.63 25.21 -0.06
CA GLY A 338 -5.92 25.47 0.58
C GLY A 338 -5.87 26.42 1.78
N PHE A 339 -4.77 27.17 1.97
CA PHE A 339 -4.72 28.23 2.96
C PHE A 339 -5.26 29.54 2.36
N SER A 340 -6.13 30.22 3.09
CA SER A 340 -6.70 31.52 2.68
C SER A 340 -5.72 32.69 2.86
N SER A 341 -4.60 32.51 3.57
CA SER A 341 -3.64 33.56 3.88
C SER A 341 -2.21 33.01 3.96
N PRO A 342 -1.26 33.56 3.16
CA PRO A 342 0.15 33.19 3.23
C PRO A 342 0.78 33.42 4.62
N SER A 343 0.33 34.46 5.34
CA SER A 343 0.79 34.73 6.69
C SER A 343 0.34 33.69 7.69
N TYR A 344 -0.92 33.20 7.57
CA TYR A 344 -1.44 32.12 8.41
C TYR A 344 -0.75 30.79 8.06
N PHE A 345 -0.55 30.50 6.78
CA PHE A 345 0.24 29.36 6.31
C PHE A 345 1.63 29.35 6.96
N SER A 346 2.37 30.46 6.85
CA SER A 346 3.74 30.55 7.38
C SER A 346 3.80 30.32 8.90
N LYS A 347 2.83 30.85 9.66
CA LYS A 347 2.71 30.59 11.11
C LYS A 347 2.43 29.10 11.40
N CYS A 348 1.52 28.47 10.65
CA CYS A 348 1.20 27.06 10.83
C CYS A 348 2.39 26.16 10.46
N PHE A 349 3.07 26.49 9.37
CA PHE A 349 4.26 25.78 8.89
C PHE A 349 5.39 25.86 9.92
N GLN A 350 5.71 27.08 10.41
CA GLN A 350 6.73 27.28 11.44
C GLN A 350 6.39 26.53 12.74
N LYS A 351 5.12 26.56 13.16
CA LYS A 351 4.68 25.82 14.36
C LYS A 351 4.87 24.31 14.18
N ARG A 352 4.64 23.78 12.98
CA ARG A 352 4.72 22.34 12.69
C ARG A 352 6.15 21.86 12.50
N TYR A 353 6.97 22.63 11.78
CA TYR A 353 8.28 22.21 11.31
C TYR A 353 9.46 22.95 11.97
N GLY A 354 9.19 23.97 12.78
CA GLY A 354 10.20 24.73 13.49
C GLY A 354 10.86 25.85 12.69
N HIS A 355 10.62 25.93 11.37
CA HIS A 355 11.23 26.90 10.46
C HIS A 355 10.17 27.56 9.57
N LEU A 356 10.47 28.78 9.10
CA LEU A 356 9.64 29.44 8.10
C LEU A 356 9.73 28.72 6.75
N PRO A 357 8.67 28.72 5.92
CA PRO A 357 8.71 28.16 4.59
C PRO A 357 9.81 28.72 3.70
N SER A 358 10.18 30.01 3.88
CA SER A 358 11.27 30.68 3.16
C SER A 358 12.65 30.04 3.39
N GLY A 359 12.88 29.46 4.55
CA GLY A 359 14.12 28.76 4.86
C GLY A 359 14.24 27.38 4.17
N TYR A 360 13.18 26.95 3.45
CA TYR A 360 13.13 25.70 2.66
C TYR A 360 13.44 25.89 1.19
N LEU A 361 13.29 27.13 0.68
CA LEU A 361 13.68 27.39 -0.69
C LEU A 361 15.21 27.38 -0.74
N PRO A 362 15.85 26.52 -1.59
CA PRO A 362 17.29 26.63 -1.79
C PRO A 362 17.59 28.06 -2.20
N ASN A 363 18.63 28.64 -1.60
CA ASN A 363 19.11 29.97 -1.98
C ASN A 363 19.27 29.99 -3.50
N LYS A 364 18.46 30.81 -4.18
CA LYS A 364 18.73 31.12 -5.58
C LYS A 364 20.06 31.85 -5.59
N ALA A 365 21.13 31.10 -5.90
CA ALA A 365 22.41 31.65 -6.22
C ALA A 365 22.31 32.38 -7.56
#